data_4a0160d04db99d9c39b28b7217925fe6
#
_entry.id   4a0160d04db99d9c39b28b7217925fe6
#
_cell.length_a   1.000
_cell.length_b   1.000
_cell.length_c   1.000
_cell.angle_alpha   90.00
_cell.angle_beta   90.00
_cell.angle_gamma   90.00
#
_symmetry.space_group_name_H-M   'P 1'
#
loop_
_entity.id
_entity.type
_entity.pdbx_description
1 polymer ?
#
loop_
_entity_poly.entity_id
_entity_poly.type
_entity_poly.pdbx_seq_one_letter_code
_entity_poly.pdbx_strand_id
1 'polypeptide(L)'
;MLPRPADVPLPAAIKGLLASLQQGAISAAAYDTAFTARLRAADDPNALAYPQTLGFLLRSQNADGSFGTALPIPKDKLVSTLSALVALADLPQSLQDGAAHRARATALRFVYEDTGNWQTGPDLAGFELVLPALLDEARARELPLPYERFMGISAQRDAKIGHIPPRLIYNVATPLLHSLEYLGNRIDLEAARAQLSPNGSFANSPSATAYFLLRTRDEQANEYIAMLLRNRGDGSLPTVAPFEIFEIAWVLYNLARAGQRPAEAQPLLRYLAQALTDDGVGVSREGLRPDADDTALTLSVLHRYGYPISAGPLRPFEGVSFFFTFPLERDASVSANAHVLEVLQVVPPFPRQHLIQQKVIKYLRDARVDGDHWVDKWHGSPFYATAHAVFALTASAPDLCRPAFTWLKNSQREDGSWGWFGKGTPEETAYAVQALMTAPAETIAAMTEPLARAAAYLNETEAEPVIPLWVGKTLYGPTQVVRSAVLSAQILLARSEHARSAD
;
A
#
# COMPACT_ATOMS: atom_id res chain seq x y z
N MET A 1 1.47 31.33 -2.34
CA MET A 1 2.13 30.56 -3.41
C MET A 1 3.36 29.92 -2.78
N LEU A 2 3.35 28.62 -2.55
CA LEU A 2 4.56 27.90 -2.12
C LEU A 2 5.53 27.90 -3.31
N PRO A 3 6.86 28.03 -3.11
CA PRO A 3 7.83 27.98 -4.19
C PRO A 3 7.69 26.64 -4.93
N ARG A 4 7.87 26.64 -6.24
CA ARG A 4 7.89 25.40 -7.02
C ARG A 4 9.07 24.54 -6.54
N PRO A 5 8.91 23.25 -6.33
CA PRO A 5 9.98 22.35 -5.86
C PRO A 5 11.26 22.39 -6.70
N ALA A 6 11.15 22.61 -8.00
CA ALA A 6 12.30 22.80 -8.90
C ALA A 6 13.23 23.99 -8.49
N ASP A 7 12.74 24.93 -7.67
CA ASP A 7 13.50 26.07 -7.17
C ASP A 7 14.17 25.79 -5.81
N VAL A 8 13.89 24.61 -5.19
CA VAL A 8 14.46 24.24 -3.88
C VAL A 8 15.78 23.51 -4.10
N PRO A 9 16.91 23.97 -3.51
CA PRO A 9 18.16 23.24 -3.58
C PRO A 9 17.99 21.79 -3.10
N LEU A 10 18.54 20.82 -3.82
CA LEU A 10 18.43 19.39 -3.54
C LEU A 10 18.65 19.00 -2.06
N PRO A 11 19.66 19.52 -1.34
CA PRO A 11 19.82 19.24 0.08
C PRO A 11 18.62 19.69 0.94
N ALA A 12 17.98 20.80 0.57
CA ALA A 12 16.81 21.32 1.29
C ALA A 12 15.56 20.45 1.01
N ALA A 13 15.37 19.96 -0.22
CA ALA A 13 14.29 19.04 -0.57
C ALA A 13 14.41 17.72 0.21
N ILE A 14 15.60 17.13 0.25
CA ILE A 14 15.87 15.90 1.03
C ILE A 14 15.64 16.15 2.53
N LYS A 15 16.14 17.24 3.08
CA LYS A 15 15.94 17.60 4.49
C LYS A 15 14.45 17.78 4.82
N GLY A 16 13.70 18.46 3.97
CA GLY A 16 12.25 18.65 4.11
C GLY A 16 11.49 17.32 4.08
N LEU A 17 11.86 16.43 3.15
CA LEU A 17 11.30 15.08 3.06
C LEU A 17 11.55 14.28 4.35
N LEU A 18 12.80 14.23 4.84
CA LEU A 18 13.14 13.50 6.06
C LEU A 18 12.45 14.07 7.31
N ALA A 19 12.28 15.38 7.40
CA ALA A 19 11.59 16.04 8.51
C ALA A 19 10.07 15.78 8.53
N SER A 20 9.49 15.35 7.40
CA SER A 20 8.07 15.03 7.27
C SER A 20 7.73 13.55 7.55
N LEU A 21 8.74 12.70 7.77
CA LEU A 21 8.52 11.29 8.08
C LEU A 21 7.94 11.09 9.48
N GLN A 22 7.30 9.95 9.69
CA GLN A 22 6.63 9.56 10.94
C GLN A 22 5.35 10.38 11.26
N GLN A 23 4.91 11.23 10.34
CA GLN A 23 3.66 11.97 10.47
C GLN A 23 2.44 11.22 9.90
N GLY A 24 2.66 10.02 9.35
CA GLY A 24 1.61 9.19 8.79
C GLY A 24 0.96 9.78 7.53
N ALA A 25 1.76 10.37 6.65
CA ALA A 25 1.30 10.98 5.40
C ALA A 25 0.91 9.91 4.37
N ILE A 26 -0.33 9.46 4.46
CA ILE A 26 -0.96 8.45 3.60
C ILE A 26 -2.32 8.97 3.10
N SER A 27 -2.76 8.53 1.93
CA SER A 27 -4.07 8.91 1.39
C SER A 27 -5.22 8.53 2.33
N ALA A 28 -6.31 9.29 2.23
CA ALA A 28 -7.54 8.97 2.93
C ALA A 28 -8.21 7.73 2.31
N ALA A 29 -8.84 6.90 3.15
CA ALA A 29 -9.59 5.72 2.75
C ALA A 29 -11.09 5.91 3.06
N ALA A 30 -11.92 5.99 2.03
CA ALA A 30 -13.37 6.08 2.19
C ALA A 30 -13.93 4.83 2.90
N TYR A 31 -13.36 3.66 2.63
CA TYR A 31 -13.71 2.41 3.28
C TYR A 31 -13.61 2.48 4.81
N ASP A 32 -12.44 2.84 5.32
CA ASP A 32 -12.16 2.90 6.77
C ASP A 32 -12.92 4.04 7.45
N THR A 33 -13.04 5.18 6.76
CA THR A 33 -13.80 6.32 7.24
C THR A 33 -15.29 5.98 7.35
N ALA A 34 -15.84 5.18 6.44
CA ALA A 34 -17.23 4.75 6.46
C ALA A 34 -17.54 3.87 7.69
N PHE A 35 -16.64 2.93 8.07
CA PHE A 35 -16.83 2.17 9.30
C PHE A 35 -16.89 3.07 10.54
N THR A 36 -16.03 4.07 10.61
CA THR A 36 -16.01 5.03 11.73
C THR A 36 -17.21 5.96 11.74
N ALA A 37 -17.74 6.35 10.57
CA ALA A 37 -18.95 7.17 10.46
C ALA A 37 -20.22 6.50 11.02
N ARG A 38 -20.17 5.20 11.29
CA ARG A 38 -21.27 4.43 11.91
C ARG A 38 -21.27 4.48 13.43
N LEU A 39 -20.16 4.91 14.06
CA LEU A 39 -20.04 4.95 15.53
C LEU A 39 -20.97 6.01 16.13
N ARG A 40 -21.60 5.66 17.25
CA ARG A 40 -22.53 6.53 17.98
C ARG A 40 -21.87 7.13 19.21
N ALA A 41 -22.28 8.35 19.55
CA ALA A 41 -21.84 8.97 20.78
C ALA A 41 -22.30 8.14 22.00
N ALA A 42 -21.49 8.14 23.05
CA ALA A 42 -21.73 7.29 24.20
C ALA A 42 -23.01 7.68 25.00
N ASP A 43 -23.36 8.95 24.94
CA ASP A 43 -24.46 9.60 25.63
C ASP A 43 -25.70 9.83 24.76
N ASP A 44 -25.56 9.77 23.43
CA ASP A 44 -26.67 9.94 22.47
C ASP A 44 -26.57 8.96 21.29
N PRO A 45 -27.40 7.90 21.26
CA PRO A 45 -27.41 6.94 20.14
C PRO A 45 -27.88 7.55 18.80
N ASN A 46 -28.47 8.75 18.80
CA ASN A 46 -28.88 9.47 17.60
C ASN A 46 -27.80 10.45 17.11
N ALA A 47 -26.70 10.61 17.83
CA ALA A 47 -25.55 11.40 17.41
C ALA A 47 -24.40 10.52 16.95
N LEU A 48 -23.66 10.98 15.93
CA LEU A 48 -22.40 10.35 15.52
C LEU A 48 -21.30 10.66 16.54
N ALA A 49 -20.50 9.65 16.88
CA ALA A 49 -19.32 9.87 17.74
C ALA A 49 -18.30 10.81 17.05
N TYR A 50 -18.23 10.75 15.72
CA TYR A 50 -17.27 11.50 14.91
C TYR A 50 -17.96 12.12 13.69
N PRO A 51 -18.76 13.21 13.85
CA PRO A 51 -19.57 13.78 12.75
C PRO A 51 -18.75 14.28 11.56
N GLN A 52 -17.46 14.65 11.76
CA GLN A 52 -16.56 15.06 10.68
C GLN A 52 -16.31 13.96 9.63
N THR A 53 -16.47 12.68 10.01
CA THR A 53 -16.30 11.54 9.07
C THR A 53 -17.37 11.50 8.00
N LEU A 54 -18.62 11.83 8.36
CA LEU A 54 -19.71 11.97 7.39
C LEU A 54 -19.40 13.12 6.40
N GLY A 55 -18.95 14.26 6.91
CA GLY A 55 -18.55 15.38 6.07
C GLY A 55 -17.46 15.00 5.05
N PHE A 56 -16.45 14.21 5.47
CA PHE A 56 -15.45 13.68 4.57
C PHE A 56 -16.08 12.76 3.50
N LEU A 57 -16.87 11.77 3.89
CA LEU A 57 -17.51 10.83 2.95
C LEU A 57 -18.31 11.58 1.86
N LEU A 58 -19.15 12.53 2.25
CA LEU A 58 -19.97 13.29 1.29
C LEU A 58 -19.13 14.09 0.28
N ARG A 59 -17.92 14.53 0.66
CA ARG A 59 -17.01 15.24 -0.25
C ARG A 59 -16.13 14.32 -1.08
N SER A 60 -15.91 13.08 -0.66
CA SER A 60 -15.01 12.13 -1.31
C SER A 60 -15.67 11.26 -2.39
N GLN A 61 -16.97 11.44 -2.63
CA GLN A 61 -17.66 10.70 -3.68
C GLN A 61 -17.18 11.13 -5.06
N ASN A 62 -16.81 10.17 -5.89
CA ASN A 62 -16.41 10.38 -7.27
C ASN A 62 -17.59 10.84 -8.15
N ALA A 63 -17.28 11.46 -9.29
CA ALA A 63 -18.31 11.95 -10.22
C ALA A 63 -19.22 10.84 -10.80
N ASP A 64 -18.72 9.60 -10.89
CA ASP A 64 -19.47 8.41 -11.29
C ASP A 64 -20.38 7.85 -10.17
N GLY A 65 -20.32 8.42 -8.98
CA GLY A 65 -21.08 8.00 -7.81
C GLY A 65 -20.36 6.95 -6.95
N SER A 66 -19.21 6.46 -7.37
CA SER A 66 -18.37 5.54 -6.56
C SER A 66 -17.67 6.26 -5.43
N PHE A 67 -17.10 5.45 -4.51
CA PHE A 67 -16.09 5.87 -3.53
C PHE A 67 -14.79 5.11 -3.80
N GLY A 68 -13.69 5.55 -3.18
CA GLY A 68 -12.36 4.96 -3.35
C GLY A 68 -11.56 5.69 -4.42
N THR A 69 -10.64 4.95 -5.08
CA THR A 69 -9.77 5.54 -6.10
C THR A 69 -10.55 6.15 -7.28
N ALA A 70 -10.03 7.24 -7.85
CA ALA A 70 -10.54 7.80 -9.11
C ALA A 70 -10.13 6.97 -10.34
N LEU A 71 -9.15 6.06 -10.20
CA LEU A 71 -8.74 5.15 -11.26
C LEU A 71 -9.83 4.12 -11.59
N PRO A 72 -9.81 3.54 -12.82
CA PRO A 72 -10.76 2.50 -13.22
C PRO A 72 -10.38 1.14 -12.62
N ILE A 73 -10.41 1.03 -11.29
CA ILE A 73 -10.09 -0.19 -10.55
C ILE A 73 -11.35 -0.68 -9.84
N PRO A 74 -12.08 -1.65 -10.45
CA PRO A 74 -13.44 -2.00 -10.03
C PRO A 74 -13.53 -2.53 -8.60
N LYS A 75 -12.57 -3.34 -8.14
CA LYS A 75 -12.58 -3.91 -6.78
C LYS A 75 -12.48 -2.86 -5.69
N ASP A 76 -11.59 -1.87 -5.85
CA ASP A 76 -11.43 -0.77 -4.89
C ASP A 76 -12.69 0.09 -4.81
N LYS A 77 -13.21 0.50 -5.98
CA LYS A 77 -14.46 1.26 -6.06
C LYS A 77 -15.62 0.49 -5.44
N LEU A 78 -15.73 -0.80 -5.69
CA LEU A 78 -16.83 -1.63 -5.17
C LEU A 78 -16.81 -1.72 -3.64
N VAL A 79 -15.68 -2.10 -3.03
CA VAL A 79 -15.63 -2.27 -1.56
C VAL A 79 -15.77 -0.92 -0.84
N SER A 80 -15.16 0.14 -1.38
CA SER A 80 -15.29 1.49 -0.84
C SER A 80 -16.72 2.02 -0.95
N THR A 81 -17.39 1.77 -2.08
CA THR A 81 -18.79 2.19 -2.29
C THR A 81 -19.76 1.41 -1.41
N LEU A 82 -19.59 0.10 -1.27
CA LEU A 82 -20.43 -0.71 -0.39
C LEU A 82 -20.27 -0.31 1.08
N SER A 83 -19.04 -0.04 1.54
CA SER A 83 -18.78 0.45 2.89
C SER A 83 -19.47 1.79 3.14
N ALA A 84 -19.37 2.73 2.20
CA ALA A 84 -20.04 4.03 2.27
C ALA A 84 -21.58 3.88 2.23
N LEU A 85 -22.14 3.01 1.40
CA LEU A 85 -23.58 2.73 1.34
C LEU A 85 -24.11 2.20 2.67
N VAL A 86 -23.39 1.28 3.30
CA VAL A 86 -23.74 0.76 4.63
C VAL A 86 -23.73 1.88 5.66
N ALA A 87 -22.71 2.74 5.64
CA ALA A 87 -22.61 3.88 6.57
C ALA A 87 -23.74 4.89 6.36
N LEU A 88 -24.07 5.22 5.10
CA LEU A 88 -25.17 6.14 4.77
C LEU A 88 -26.55 5.56 5.12
N ALA A 89 -26.71 4.24 5.07
CA ALA A 89 -27.94 3.57 5.50
C ALA A 89 -28.09 3.57 7.03
N ASP A 90 -26.98 3.54 7.77
CA ASP A 90 -26.95 3.58 9.24
C ASP A 90 -27.15 4.98 9.82
N LEU A 91 -27.21 6.04 9.02
CA LEU A 91 -27.34 7.41 9.54
C LEU A 91 -28.61 7.59 10.35
N PRO A 92 -28.56 8.33 11.50
CA PRO A 92 -29.75 8.80 12.18
C PRO A 92 -30.64 9.59 11.26
N GLN A 93 -31.96 9.51 11.46
CA GLN A 93 -32.94 10.18 10.61
C GLN A 93 -32.68 11.68 10.46
N SER A 94 -32.21 12.33 11.52
CA SER A 94 -31.85 13.76 11.54
C SER A 94 -30.69 14.13 10.61
N LEU A 95 -29.87 13.16 10.19
CA LEU A 95 -28.71 13.33 9.30
C LEU A 95 -28.96 12.79 7.91
N GLN A 96 -30.14 12.23 7.63
CA GLN A 96 -30.55 11.79 6.31
C GLN A 96 -31.07 12.98 5.49
N ASP A 97 -30.23 13.99 5.31
CA ASP A 97 -30.55 15.18 4.53
C ASP A 97 -30.44 14.96 3.00
N GLY A 98 -30.68 16.02 2.22
CA GLY A 98 -30.61 15.95 0.77
C GLY A 98 -29.23 15.60 0.23
N ALA A 99 -28.13 15.88 0.94
CA ALA A 99 -26.78 15.51 0.52
C ALA A 99 -26.53 14.02 0.73
N ALA A 100 -26.87 13.48 1.90
CA ALA A 100 -26.76 12.05 2.20
C ALA A 100 -27.66 11.20 1.27
N HIS A 101 -28.88 11.65 0.99
CA HIS A 101 -29.78 11.00 0.04
C HIS A 101 -29.21 10.96 -1.38
N ARG A 102 -28.68 12.09 -1.88
CA ARG A 102 -28.04 12.13 -3.21
C ARG A 102 -26.84 11.21 -3.29
N ALA A 103 -25.96 11.25 -2.29
CA ALA A 103 -24.77 10.40 -2.21
C ALA A 103 -25.17 8.92 -2.24
N ARG A 104 -26.16 8.52 -1.46
CA ARG A 104 -26.67 7.14 -1.43
C ARG A 104 -27.27 6.74 -2.80
N ALA A 105 -28.08 7.60 -3.42
CA ALA A 105 -28.72 7.29 -4.69
C ALA A 105 -27.72 7.13 -5.83
N THR A 106 -26.70 8.00 -5.91
CA THR A 106 -25.64 7.91 -6.93
C THR A 106 -24.73 6.71 -6.70
N ALA A 107 -24.43 6.36 -5.44
CA ALA A 107 -23.66 5.16 -5.09
C ALA A 107 -24.42 3.87 -5.46
N LEU A 108 -25.72 3.80 -5.20
CA LEU A 108 -26.56 2.66 -5.64
C LEU A 108 -26.55 2.54 -7.16
N ARG A 109 -26.72 3.64 -7.89
CA ARG A 109 -26.65 3.65 -9.35
C ARG A 109 -25.31 3.11 -9.84
N PHE A 110 -24.18 3.56 -9.28
CA PHE A 110 -22.86 3.04 -9.61
C PHE A 110 -22.78 1.51 -9.46
N VAL A 111 -23.27 0.96 -8.34
CA VAL A 111 -23.25 -0.50 -8.13
C VAL A 111 -24.08 -1.23 -9.18
N TYR A 112 -25.19 -0.66 -9.65
CA TYR A 112 -26.01 -1.25 -10.71
C TYR A 112 -25.36 -1.15 -12.10
N GLU A 113 -24.78 -0.03 -12.45
CA GLU A 113 -24.34 0.28 -13.81
C GLU A 113 -22.91 -0.21 -14.08
N ASP A 114 -21.99 -0.01 -13.11
CA ASP A 114 -20.55 -0.11 -13.35
C ASP A 114 -19.89 -1.37 -12.80
N THR A 115 -20.60 -2.22 -12.04
CA THR A 115 -19.98 -3.40 -11.41
C THR A 115 -20.05 -4.68 -12.22
N GLY A 116 -20.41 -4.62 -13.50
CA GLY A 116 -20.46 -5.82 -14.36
C GLY A 116 -19.12 -6.55 -14.48
N ASN A 117 -18.01 -5.83 -14.41
CA ASN A 117 -16.65 -6.34 -14.54
C ASN A 117 -15.86 -6.28 -13.22
N TRP A 118 -16.52 -6.36 -12.08
CA TRP A 118 -15.89 -6.22 -10.76
C TRP A 118 -14.75 -7.20 -10.47
N GLN A 119 -14.68 -8.31 -11.20
CA GLN A 119 -13.62 -9.32 -11.05
C GLN A 119 -12.29 -8.93 -11.68
N THR A 120 -12.27 -7.89 -12.50
CA THR A 120 -11.06 -7.44 -13.21
C THR A 120 -10.17 -6.52 -12.38
N GLY A 121 -8.92 -6.35 -12.82
CA GLY A 121 -7.94 -5.50 -12.16
C GLY A 121 -7.18 -6.16 -11.00
N PRO A 122 -6.36 -5.41 -10.27
CA PRO A 122 -5.55 -5.92 -9.18
C PRO A 122 -6.43 -6.49 -8.06
N ASP A 123 -5.93 -7.52 -7.40
CA ASP A 123 -6.56 -8.07 -6.20
C ASP A 123 -6.29 -7.14 -5.00
N LEU A 124 -7.27 -7.04 -4.10
CA LEU A 124 -7.13 -6.34 -2.84
C LEU A 124 -6.90 -7.33 -1.70
N ALA A 125 -6.21 -6.90 -0.65
CA ALA A 125 -5.95 -7.75 0.50
C ALA A 125 -7.25 -8.21 1.17
N GLY A 126 -7.50 -9.51 1.16
CA GLY A 126 -8.69 -10.11 1.77
C GLY A 126 -10.00 -9.80 1.06
N PHE A 127 -9.99 -9.41 -0.21
CA PHE A 127 -11.18 -9.04 -0.99
C PHE A 127 -12.28 -10.10 -0.91
N GLU A 128 -11.94 -11.38 -1.06
CA GLU A 128 -12.86 -12.52 -0.99
C GLU A 128 -13.43 -12.76 0.41
N LEU A 129 -12.91 -12.09 1.43
CA LEU A 129 -13.45 -12.10 2.79
C LEU A 129 -14.28 -10.84 3.05
N VAL A 130 -13.78 -9.69 2.66
CA VAL A 130 -14.37 -8.36 2.93
C VAL A 130 -15.62 -8.11 2.09
N LEU A 131 -15.59 -8.40 0.79
CA LEU A 131 -16.74 -8.17 -0.08
C LEU A 131 -18.01 -8.92 0.39
N PRO A 132 -17.97 -10.23 0.70
CA PRO A 132 -19.14 -10.91 1.22
C PRO A 132 -19.64 -10.36 2.55
N ALA A 133 -18.74 -9.92 3.44
CA ALA A 133 -19.14 -9.31 4.70
C ALA A 133 -19.91 -8.00 4.50
N LEU A 134 -19.46 -7.15 3.57
CA LEU A 134 -20.18 -5.93 3.19
C LEU A 134 -21.54 -6.22 2.55
N LEU A 135 -21.64 -7.26 1.71
CA LEU A 135 -22.90 -7.67 1.11
C LEU A 135 -23.89 -8.20 2.17
N ASP A 136 -23.41 -8.91 3.19
CA ASP A 136 -24.24 -9.35 4.32
C ASP A 136 -24.72 -8.14 5.15
N GLU A 137 -23.85 -7.16 5.41
CA GLU A 137 -24.20 -5.90 6.07
C GLU A 137 -25.24 -5.09 5.26
N ALA A 138 -25.10 -5.08 3.92
CA ALA A 138 -26.04 -4.42 3.02
C ALA A 138 -27.42 -5.12 3.00
N ARG A 139 -27.46 -6.46 2.99
CA ARG A 139 -28.71 -7.25 3.09
C ARG A 139 -29.45 -7.01 4.40
N ALA A 140 -28.70 -6.95 5.52
CA ALA A 140 -29.29 -6.68 6.83
C ALA A 140 -29.97 -5.30 6.90
N ARG A 141 -29.65 -4.38 5.98
CA ARG A 141 -30.23 -3.03 5.84
C ARG A 141 -31.19 -2.91 4.66
N GLU A 142 -31.54 -4.02 4.06
CA GLU A 142 -32.44 -4.11 2.90
C GLU A 142 -32.00 -3.17 1.75
N LEU A 143 -30.69 -2.98 1.57
CA LEU A 143 -30.19 -2.17 0.46
C LEU A 143 -30.50 -2.89 -0.86
N PRO A 144 -31.14 -2.19 -1.83
CA PRO A 144 -31.46 -2.77 -3.13
C PRO A 144 -30.19 -2.87 -3.97
N LEU A 145 -29.49 -4.00 -3.93
CA LEU A 145 -28.27 -4.26 -4.70
C LEU A 145 -28.49 -5.44 -5.66
N PRO A 146 -27.73 -5.51 -6.77
CA PRO A 146 -27.78 -6.63 -7.72
C PRO A 146 -27.00 -7.84 -7.16
N TYR A 147 -27.48 -8.44 -6.07
CA TYR A 147 -26.79 -9.50 -5.33
C TYR A 147 -26.45 -10.72 -6.18
N GLU A 148 -27.22 -11.01 -7.22
CA GLU A 148 -26.99 -12.09 -8.18
C GLU A 148 -25.67 -11.95 -8.92
N ARG A 149 -25.13 -10.73 -9.11
CA ARG A 149 -23.82 -10.50 -9.73
C ARG A 149 -22.65 -10.94 -8.86
N PHE A 150 -22.87 -11.09 -7.57
CA PHE A 150 -21.87 -11.45 -6.57
C PHE A 150 -22.01 -12.91 -6.08
N MET A 151 -22.82 -13.71 -6.78
CA MET A 151 -22.97 -15.12 -6.41
C MET A 151 -21.62 -15.85 -6.49
N GLY A 152 -21.40 -16.77 -5.54
CA GLY A 152 -20.17 -17.55 -5.44
C GLY A 152 -19.08 -16.96 -4.55
N ILE A 153 -19.02 -15.61 -4.35
CA ILE A 153 -18.01 -15.01 -3.48
C ILE A 153 -18.18 -15.41 -2.00
N SER A 154 -19.42 -15.61 -1.55
CA SER A 154 -19.70 -16.08 -0.18
C SER A 154 -19.20 -17.51 0.05
N ALA A 155 -19.27 -18.38 -0.97
CA ALA A 155 -18.72 -19.73 -0.88
C ALA A 155 -17.18 -19.71 -0.78
N GLN A 156 -16.51 -18.79 -1.49
CA GLN A 156 -15.06 -18.61 -1.39
C GLN A 156 -14.68 -18.15 0.02
N ARG A 157 -15.40 -17.16 0.59
CA ARG A 157 -15.22 -16.74 1.98
C ARG A 157 -15.36 -17.91 2.95
N ASP A 158 -16.46 -18.66 2.85
CA ASP A 158 -16.78 -19.74 3.79
C ASP A 158 -15.75 -20.87 3.71
N ALA A 159 -15.28 -21.20 2.50
CA ALA A 159 -14.19 -22.14 2.31
C ALA A 159 -12.89 -21.64 2.96
N LYS A 160 -12.54 -20.36 2.78
CA LYS A 160 -11.32 -19.77 3.35
C LYS A 160 -11.39 -19.69 4.88
N ILE A 161 -12.50 -19.21 5.44
CA ILE A 161 -12.72 -19.15 6.90
C ILE A 161 -12.67 -20.54 7.52
N GLY A 162 -13.27 -21.54 6.87
CA GLY A 162 -13.28 -22.94 7.35
C GLY A 162 -11.87 -23.54 7.50
N HIS A 163 -10.87 -22.99 6.82
CA HIS A 163 -9.46 -23.40 6.94
C HIS A 163 -8.66 -22.59 7.97
N ILE A 164 -9.25 -21.53 8.56
CA ILE A 164 -8.58 -20.69 9.57
C ILE A 164 -8.85 -21.28 10.95
N PRO A 165 -7.84 -21.86 11.64
CA PRO A 165 -8.04 -22.33 12.99
C PRO A 165 -8.47 -21.19 13.93
N PRO A 166 -9.48 -21.37 14.80
CA PRO A 166 -9.93 -20.33 15.74
C PRO A 166 -8.80 -19.72 16.58
N ARG A 167 -7.78 -20.52 16.94
CA ARG A 167 -6.59 -20.04 17.67
C ARG A 167 -5.83 -18.90 16.95
N LEU A 168 -5.89 -18.85 15.61
CA LEU A 168 -5.24 -17.79 14.85
C LEU A 168 -6.04 -16.48 14.90
N ILE A 169 -7.30 -16.53 15.30
CA ILE A 169 -8.14 -15.33 15.45
C ILE A 169 -8.05 -14.80 16.88
N TYR A 170 -8.06 -15.68 17.89
CA TYR A 170 -8.27 -15.29 19.27
C TYR A 170 -7.02 -15.40 20.16
N ASN A 171 -6.03 -16.20 19.78
CA ASN A 171 -4.90 -16.52 20.66
C ASN A 171 -3.54 -16.12 20.09
N VAL A 172 -3.48 -15.69 18.83
CA VAL A 172 -2.23 -15.34 18.15
C VAL A 172 -2.47 -14.08 17.32
N ALA A 173 -1.66 -13.05 17.52
CA ALA A 173 -1.70 -11.88 16.65
C ALA A 173 -1.38 -12.31 15.21
N THR A 174 -2.24 -11.98 14.25
CA THR A 174 -2.08 -12.33 12.83
C THR A 174 -2.48 -11.18 11.92
N PRO A 175 -2.00 -11.14 10.66
CA PRO A 175 -2.48 -10.17 9.66
C PRO A 175 -3.98 -10.25 9.39
N LEU A 176 -4.63 -11.39 9.69
CA LEU A 176 -6.08 -11.56 9.53
C LEU A 176 -6.88 -10.54 10.33
N LEU A 177 -6.37 -10.12 11.50
CA LEU A 177 -7.03 -9.14 12.36
C LEU A 177 -7.06 -7.73 11.75
N HIS A 178 -6.21 -7.46 10.78
CA HIS A 178 -6.28 -6.22 9.99
C HIS A 178 -7.62 -6.06 9.25
N SER A 179 -8.30 -7.17 8.96
CA SER A 179 -9.61 -7.19 8.32
C SER A 179 -10.67 -7.90 9.19
N LEU A 180 -10.64 -7.67 10.51
CA LEU A 180 -11.50 -8.32 11.50
C LEU A 180 -12.99 -8.27 11.12
N GLU A 181 -13.43 -7.23 10.44
CA GLU A 181 -14.79 -7.01 9.95
C GLU A 181 -15.30 -8.12 9.01
N TYR A 182 -14.40 -8.91 8.38
CA TYR A 182 -14.80 -10.03 7.52
C TYR A 182 -15.53 -11.14 8.27
N LEU A 183 -15.33 -11.25 9.57
CA LEU A 183 -15.99 -12.26 10.39
C LEU A 183 -17.48 -11.96 10.61
N GLY A 184 -17.92 -10.72 10.44
CA GLY A 184 -19.31 -10.33 10.61
C GLY A 184 -19.83 -10.73 12.00
N ASN A 185 -20.99 -11.37 12.06
CA ASN A 185 -21.60 -11.82 13.32
C ASN A 185 -20.99 -13.12 13.87
N ARG A 186 -19.96 -13.68 13.24
CA ARG A 186 -19.32 -14.94 13.64
C ARG A 186 -18.19 -14.74 14.65
N ILE A 187 -17.84 -13.47 14.98
CA ILE A 187 -16.75 -13.16 15.90
C ILE A 187 -17.22 -13.18 17.36
N ASP A 188 -16.42 -13.78 18.22
CA ASP A 188 -16.45 -13.56 19.66
C ASP A 188 -15.59 -12.33 19.98
N LEU A 189 -16.24 -11.20 20.25
CA LEU A 189 -15.56 -9.91 20.48
C LEU A 189 -14.81 -9.86 21.81
N GLU A 190 -15.29 -10.55 22.84
CA GLU A 190 -14.58 -10.62 24.13
C GLU A 190 -13.26 -11.41 23.97
N ALA A 191 -13.30 -12.53 23.27
CA ALA A 191 -12.09 -13.28 22.95
C ALA A 191 -11.15 -12.49 22.03
N ALA A 192 -11.68 -11.77 21.03
CA ALA A 192 -10.90 -10.96 20.13
C ALA A 192 -10.21 -9.77 20.82
N ARG A 193 -10.79 -9.22 21.87
CA ARG A 193 -10.25 -8.10 22.66
C ARG A 193 -8.81 -8.37 23.14
N ALA A 194 -8.49 -9.63 23.47
CA ALA A 194 -7.15 -10.02 23.90
C ALA A 194 -6.08 -9.82 22.81
N GLN A 195 -6.49 -9.61 21.54
CA GLN A 195 -5.58 -9.34 20.40
C GLN A 195 -5.50 -7.85 20.06
N LEU A 196 -6.10 -6.96 20.85
CA LEU A 196 -5.94 -5.52 20.69
C LEU A 196 -4.45 -5.16 20.88
N SER A 197 -3.90 -4.46 19.92
CA SER A 197 -2.49 -4.03 19.96
C SER A 197 -2.27 -2.98 21.08
N PRO A 198 -1.04 -2.80 21.58
CA PRO A 198 -0.76 -1.80 22.61
C PRO A 198 -1.18 -0.37 22.20
N ASN A 199 -1.18 -0.05 20.91
CA ASN A 199 -1.64 1.23 20.37
C ASN A 199 -3.18 1.38 20.30
N GLY A 200 -3.94 0.38 20.73
CA GLY A 200 -5.41 0.39 20.71
C GLY A 200 -6.05 -0.05 19.40
N SER A 201 -5.28 -0.52 18.43
CA SER A 201 -5.81 -0.97 17.14
C SER A 201 -5.88 -2.49 17.02
N PHE A 202 -6.73 -2.97 16.13
CA PHE A 202 -6.60 -4.30 15.56
C PHE A 202 -5.65 -4.25 14.36
N ALA A 203 -4.39 -4.68 14.57
CA ALA A 203 -3.37 -4.81 13.54
C ALA A 203 -3.26 -3.55 12.63
N ASN A 204 -3.22 -2.35 13.24
CA ASN A 204 -3.11 -1.03 12.59
C ASN A 204 -4.26 -0.69 11.63
N SER A 205 -5.43 -1.32 11.78
CA SER A 205 -6.58 -1.10 10.92
C SER A 205 -7.65 -0.23 11.57
N PRO A 206 -7.94 0.96 11.05
CA PRO A 206 -9.04 1.78 11.54
C PRO A 206 -10.41 1.14 11.35
N SER A 207 -10.70 0.49 10.20
CA SER A 207 -11.99 -0.17 9.95
C SER A 207 -12.21 -1.38 10.84
N ALA A 208 -11.20 -2.23 11.05
CA ALA A 208 -11.29 -3.36 11.98
C ALA A 208 -11.53 -2.89 13.42
N THR A 209 -10.85 -1.82 13.85
CA THR A 209 -11.01 -1.22 15.17
C THR A 209 -12.37 -0.56 15.31
N ALA A 210 -12.84 0.18 14.30
CA ALA A 210 -14.19 0.76 14.30
C ALA A 210 -15.27 -0.33 14.30
N TYR A 211 -15.06 -1.44 13.55
CA TYR A 211 -15.97 -2.58 13.56
C TYR A 211 -16.13 -3.21 14.95
N PHE A 212 -15.03 -3.34 15.70
CA PHE A 212 -15.06 -3.76 17.09
C PHE A 212 -15.85 -2.78 17.95
N LEU A 213 -15.63 -1.47 17.81
CA LEU A 213 -16.34 -0.41 18.55
C LEU A 213 -17.83 -0.31 18.21
N LEU A 214 -18.29 -0.78 17.05
CA LEU A 214 -19.73 -0.83 16.73
C LEU A 214 -20.53 -1.74 17.70
N ARG A 215 -19.87 -2.64 18.41
CA ARG A 215 -20.49 -3.65 19.28
C ARG A 215 -19.95 -3.66 20.69
N THR A 216 -18.92 -2.86 20.97
CA THR A 216 -18.25 -2.80 22.28
C THR A 216 -18.03 -1.36 22.70
N ARG A 217 -17.69 -1.18 23.98
CA ARG A 217 -17.21 0.10 24.51
C ARG A 217 -15.81 -0.14 25.05
N ASP A 218 -14.80 0.12 24.23
CA ASP A 218 -13.40 0.00 24.62
C ASP A 218 -12.72 1.37 24.49
N GLU A 219 -12.21 1.88 25.60
CA GLU A 219 -11.61 3.22 25.66
C GLU A 219 -10.31 3.30 24.86
N GLN A 220 -9.50 2.25 24.88
CA GLN A 220 -8.21 2.22 24.18
C GLN A 220 -8.42 2.20 22.66
N ALA A 221 -9.36 1.38 22.18
CA ALA A 221 -9.74 1.34 20.77
C ALA A 221 -10.36 2.67 20.29
N ASN A 222 -11.19 3.29 21.14
CA ASN A 222 -11.79 4.58 20.84
C ASN A 222 -10.75 5.70 20.79
N GLU A 223 -9.77 5.71 21.70
CA GLU A 223 -8.69 6.70 21.70
C GLU A 223 -7.80 6.56 20.44
N TYR A 224 -7.55 5.34 19.97
CA TYR A 224 -6.85 5.12 18.69
C TYR A 224 -7.56 5.83 17.52
N ILE A 225 -8.86 5.63 17.37
CA ILE A 225 -9.66 6.29 16.30
C ILE A 225 -9.66 7.82 16.49
N ALA A 226 -9.87 8.29 17.71
CA ALA A 226 -9.88 9.71 18.04
C ALA A 226 -8.54 10.39 17.74
N MET A 227 -7.43 9.73 18.08
CA MET A 227 -6.08 10.20 17.79
C MET A 227 -5.85 10.36 16.27
N LEU A 228 -6.22 9.36 15.48
CA LEU A 228 -6.07 9.42 14.02
C LEU A 228 -6.85 10.58 13.42
N LEU A 229 -8.09 10.77 13.83
CA LEU A 229 -8.94 11.88 13.37
C LEU A 229 -8.38 13.25 13.77
N ARG A 230 -7.83 13.38 14.99
CA ARG A 230 -7.18 14.63 15.43
C ARG A 230 -5.93 14.94 14.59
N ASN A 231 -5.10 13.93 14.33
CA ASN A 231 -3.86 14.12 13.56
C ASN A 231 -4.12 14.50 12.11
N ARG A 232 -5.18 13.98 11.51
CA ARG A 232 -5.54 14.30 10.12
C ARG A 232 -6.31 15.61 9.98
N GLY A 233 -7.23 15.89 10.88
CA GLY A 233 -8.00 17.14 10.91
C GLY A 233 -9.07 17.32 9.81
N ASP A 234 -9.09 16.48 8.77
CA ASP A 234 -9.99 16.56 7.62
C ASP A 234 -11.23 15.65 7.74
N GLY A 235 -11.30 14.87 8.82
CA GLY A 235 -12.36 13.89 9.09
C GLY A 235 -12.20 12.55 8.40
N SER A 236 -11.09 12.32 7.70
CA SER A 236 -10.79 11.04 7.05
C SER A 236 -9.98 10.11 7.96
N LEU A 237 -9.97 8.82 7.59
CA LEU A 237 -9.06 7.82 8.13
C LEU A 237 -8.25 7.16 7.01
N PRO A 238 -7.03 6.69 7.29
CA PRO A 238 -6.25 5.90 6.36
C PRO A 238 -6.67 4.42 6.42
N THR A 239 -6.14 3.59 5.50
CA THR A 239 -6.37 2.13 5.56
C THR A 239 -5.46 1.43 6.56
N VAL A 240 -4.32 2.00 6.88
CA VAL A 240 -3.34 1.49 7.85
C VAL A 240 -2.69 2.63 8.62
N ALA A 241 -2.58 2.51 9.94
CA ALA A 241 -1.84 3.45 10.80
C ALA A 241 -1.57 2.83 12.19
N PRO A 242 -0.39 3.04 12.77
CA PRO A 242 0.79 3.68 12.18
C PRO A 242 1.46 2.79 11.12
N PHE A 243 2.38 3.36 10.31
CA PHE A 243 3.17 2.64 9.30
C PHE A 243 4.57 3.27 9.11
N GLU A 244 5.14 3.76 10.17
CA GLU A 244 6.35 4.57 10.16
C GLU A 244 7.61 3.80 9.76
N ILE A 245 7.69 2.50 10.00
CA ILE A 245 8.83 1.68 9.57
C ILE A 245 8.84 1.54 8.05
N PHE A 246 7.69 1.19 7.47
CA PHE A 246 7.48 1.15 6.03
C PHE A 246 7.88 2.51 5.40
N GLU A 247 7.32 3.62 5.90
CA GLU A 247 7.59 4.95 5.35
C GLU A 247 9.09 5.29 5.37
N ILE A 248 9.75 5.09 6.52
CA ILE A 248 11.20 5.37 6.67
C ILE A 248 12.02 4.48 5.75
N ALA A 249 11.75 3.17 5.72
CA ALA A 249 12.53 2.21 4.97
C ALA A 249 12.47 2.49 3.46
N TRP A 250 11.26 2.68 2.89
CA TRP A 250 11.10 3.01 1.47
C TRP A 250 11.73 4.35 1.09
N VAL A 251 11.55 5.40 1.91
CA VAL A 251 12.14 6.71 1.62
C VAL A 251 13.66 6.64 1.62
N LEU A 252 14.26 6.03 2.64
CA LEU A 252 15.72 5.92 2.71
C LEU A 252 16.29 4.97 1.64
N TYR A 253 15.54 3.93 1.26
CA TYR A 253 15.89 3.05 0.15
C TYR A 253 15.94 3.82 -1.17
N ASN A 254 14.89 4.57 -1.52
CA ASN A 254 14.82 5.37 -2.74
C ASN A 254 15.98 6.38 -2.80
N LEU A 255 16.21 7.14 -1.72
CA LEU A 255 17.32 8.09 -1.65
C LEU A 255 18.68 7.42 -1.81
N ALA A 256 18.90 6.28 -1.16
CA ALA A 256 20.17 5.55 -1.25
C ALA A 256 20.40 5.00 -2.66
N ARG A 257 19.36 4.58 -3.38
CA ARG A 257 19.45 4.16 -4.79
C ARG A 257 19.86 5.32 -5.70
N ALA A 258 19.40 6.52 -5.43
CA ALA A 258 19.86 7.73 -6.11
C ALA A 258 21.22 8.22 -5.60
N GLY A 259 21.95 7.43 -4.80
CA GLY A 259 23.26 7.75 -4.24
C GLY A 259 23.23 8.86 -3.20
N GLN A 260 22.07 9.13 -2.58
CA GLN A 260 21.93 10.10 -1.50
C GLN A 260 21.97 9.39 -0.14
N ARG A 261 22.87 9.82 0.73
CA ARG A 261 23.00 9.31 2.09
C ARG A 261 23.14 10.47 3.06
N PRO A 262 22.07 11.25 3.30
CA PRO A 262 22.11 12.43 4.13
C PRO A 262 22.44 12.07 5.59
N ALA A 263 23.24 12.90 6.26
CA ALA A 263 23.59 12.69 7.66
C ALA A 263 22.36 12.79 8.58
N GLU A 264 21.37 13.57 8.17
CA GLU A 264 20.08 13.74 8.85
C GLU A 264 19.26 12.44 8.96
N ALA A 265 19.58 11.42 8.17
CA ALA A 265 18.94 10.09 8.27
C ALA A 265 19.35 9.29 9.52
N GLN A 266 20.43 9.70 10.23
CA GLN A 266 20.97 8.92 11.36
C GLN A 266 19.95 8.62 12.49
N PRO A 267 19.07 9.52 12.92
CA PRO A 267 18.03 9.19 13.91
C PRO A 267 17.06 8.12 13.40
N LEU A 268 16.67 8.19 12.11
CA LEU A 268 15.75 7.26 11.47
C LEU A 268 16.39 5.86 11.30
N LEU A 269 17.67 5.81 10.95
CA LEU A 269 18.43 4.55 10.88
C LEU A 269 18.53 3.87 12.23
N ARG A 270 18.79 4.62 13.31
CA ARG A 270 18.77 4.08 14.67
C ARG A 270 17.39 3.55 15.05
N TYR A 271 16.33 4.25 14.63
CA TYR A 271 14.95 3.80 14.85
C TYR A 271 14.68 2.46 14.16
N LEU A 272 15.04 2.32 12.88
CA LEU A 272 14.93 1.05 12.14
C LEU A 272 15.76 -0.07 12.77
N ALA A 273 17.01 0.21 13.14
CA ALA A 273 17.90 -0.78 13.76
C ALA A 273 17.38 -1.27 15.12
N GLN A 274 16.73 -0.40 15.91
CA GLN A 274 16.11 -0.76 17.19
C GLN A 274 14.77 -1.50 17.04
N ALA A 275 14.08 -1.30 15.93
CA ALA A 275 12.81 -1.98 15.63
C ALA A 275 13.03 -3.40 15.08
N LEU A 276 14.14 -3.63 14.39
CA LEU A 276 14.47 -4.92 13.78
C LEU A 276 14.78 -5.95 14.89
N THR A 277 14.07 -7.07 14.85
CA THR A 277 14.23 -8.22 15.75
C THR A 277 14.69 -9.46 14.98
N ASP A 278 14.94 -10.56 15.69
CA ASP A 278 15.27 -11.87 15.07
C ASP A 278 14.08 -12.42 14.24
N ASP A 279 12.85 -12.02 14.56
CA ASP A 279 11.64 -12.39 13.83
C ASP A 279 11.32 -11.41 12.68
N GLY A 280 12.17 -10.41 12.44
CA GLY A 280 11.96 -9.37 11.45
C GLY A 280 11.33 -8.10 12.03
N VAL A 281 10.72 -7.32 11.13
CA VAL A 281 10.01 -6.08 11.42
C VAL A 281 8.80 -5.96 10.47
N GLY A 282 7.73 -5.32 10.91
CA GLY A 282 6.56 -5.02 10.08
C GLY A 282 6.45 -3.52 9.77
N VAL A 283 5.32 -3.12 9.25
CA VAL A 283 5.03 -1.73 8.80
C VAL A 283 5.24 -0.67 9.90
N SER A 284 5.17 -1.09 11.17
CA SER A 284 5.35 -0.26 12.36
C SER A 284 5.89 -1.09 13.51
N ARG A 285 6.30 -0.44 14.61
CA ARG A 285 6.75 -1.14 15.83
C ARG A 285 5.67 -1.95 16.52
N GLU A 286 4.42 -1.52 16.40
CA GLU A 286 3.27 -2.13 17.08
C GLU A 286 2.16 -2.39 16.07
N GLY A 287 1.35 -3.41 16.31
CA GLY A 287 0.17 -3.72 15.54
C GLY A 287 0.36 -4.88 14.57
N LEU A 288 0.61 -4.62 13.29
CA LEU A 288 0.87 -5.68 12.32
C LEU A 288 2.17 -6.43 12.64
N ARG A 289 2.12 -7.76 12.44
CA ARG A 289 3.28 -8.62 12.64
C ARG A 289 4.38 -8.33 11.61
N PRO A 290 5.63 -8.72 11.95
CA PRO A 290 6.73 -8.71 11.00
C PRO A 290 6.38 -9.41 9.69
N ASP A 291 6.88 -8.87 8.58
CA ASP A 291 6.77 -9.42 7.25
C ASP A 291 8.12 -9.39 6.52
N ALA A 292 8.20 -10.16 5.42
CA ALA A 292 9.45 -10.29 4.67
C ALA A 292 9.84 -9.01 3.94
N ASP A 293 8.86 -8.22 3.51
CA ASP A 293 9.09 -7.04 2.66
C ASP A 293 9.69 -5.90 3.49
N ASP A 294 9.02 -5.50 4.58
CA ASP A 294 9.52 -4.50 5.52
C ASP A 294 10.86 -4.93 6.13
N THR A 295 11.00 -6.23 6.46
CA THR A 295 12.26 -6.79 6.99
C THR A 295 13.39 -6.69 5.98
N ALA A 296 13.18 -7.12 4.74
CA ALA A 296 14.21 -7.10 3.70
C ALA A 296 14.61 -5.65 3.35
N LEU A 297 13.64 -4.76 3.21
CA LEU A 297 13.93 -3.38 2.86
C LEU A 297 14.65 -2.65 4.00
N THR A 298 14.25 -2.89 5.26
CA THR A 298 14.95 -2.37 6.44
C THR A 298 16.42 -2.85 6.47
N LEU A 299 16.67 -4.15 6.25
CA LEU A 299 18.02 -4.70 6.15
C LEU A 299 18.82 -4.06 5.00
N SER A 300 18.21 -3.91 3.81
CA SER A 300 18.84 -3.27 2.65
C SER A 300 19.23 -1.83 2.94
N VAL A 301 18.37 -1.06 3.59
CA VAL A 301 18.64 0.32 4.02
C VAL A 301 19.78 0.36 5.02
N LEU A 302 19.73 -0.43 6.10
CA LEU A 302 20.77 -0.47 7.12
C LEU A 302 22.12 -0.80 6.50
N HIS A 303 22.18 -1.81 5.61
CA HIS A 303 23.42 -2.15 4.89
C HIS A 303 23.96 -0.97 4.07
N ARG A 304 23.10 -0.32 3.27
CA ARG A 304 23.48 0.81 2.40
C ARG A 304 24.05 1.99 3.18
N TYR A 305 23.68 2.13 4.45
CA TYR A 305 24.19 3.15 5.37
C TYR A 305 25.31 2.63 6.28
N GLY A 306 25.87 1.42 6.04
CA GLY A 306 27.05 0.90 6.69
C GLY A 306 26.80 0.16 8.02
N TYR A 307 25.55 -0.16 8.34
CA TYR A 307 25.22 -1.00 9.49
C TYR A 307 25.51 -2.48 9.16
N PRO A 308 26.02 -3.27 10.14
CA PRO A 308 26.14 -4.70 9.96
C PRO A 308 24.77 -5.36 9.90
N ILE A 309 24.58 -6.28 8.96
CA ILE A 309 23.34 -7.02 8.79
C ILE A 309 23.58 -8.52 8.66
N SER A 310 22.53 -9.31 8.88
CA SER A 310 22.51 -10.75 8.62
C SER A 310 21.19 -11.16 7.96
N ALA A 311 21.16 -12.36 7.37
CA ALA A 311 19.92 -12.92 6.81
C ALA A 311 19.01 -13.58 7.88
N GLY A 312 19.43 -13.58 9.15
CA GLY A 312 18.66 -14.20 10.26
C GLY A 312 17.19 -13.81 10.30
N PRO A 313 16.88 -12.51 10.32
CA PRO A 313 15.49 -12.01 10.38
C PRO A 313 14.59 -12.42 9.20
N LEU A 314 15.15 -12.88 8.07
CA LEU A 314 14.38 -13.35 6.92
C LEU A 314 13.97 -14.83 7.01
N ARG A 315 14.58 -15.61 7.93
CA ARG A 315 14.32 -17.06 8.05
C ARG A 315 12.84 -17.42 8.32
N PRO A 316 12.09 -16.69 9.15
CA PRO A 316 10.69 -17.02 9.41
C PRO A 316 9.82 -17.03 8.15
N PHE A 317 10.25 -16.33 7.09
CA PHE A 317 9.49 -16.16 5.85
C PHE A 317 9.94 -17.10 4.74
N GLU A 318 10.98 -17.92 4.95
CA GLU A 318 11.55 -18.79 3.91
C GLU A 318 10.64 -19.96 3.61
N GLY A 319 10.07 -20.00 2.39
CA GLY A 319 9.33 -21.12 1.85
C GLY A 319 10.18 -22.03 0.96
N VAL A 320 9.56 -23.10 0.47
CA VAL A 320 10.24 -24.09 -0.41
C VAL A 320 10.65 -23.46 -1.75
N SER A 321 9.79 -22.66 -2.36
CA SER A 321 9.99 -22.12 -3.72
C SER A 321 10.25 -20.60 -3.74
N PHE A 322 9.90 -19.88 -2.68
CA PHE A 322 9.99 -18.42 -2.55
C PHE A 322 9.94 -18.00 -1.08
N PHE A 323 10.03 -16.70 -0.80
CA PHE A 323 9.75 -16.14 0.52
C PHE A 323 8.31 -15.64 0.57
N PHE A 324 7.58 -16.01 1.62
CA PHE A 324 6.24 -15.48 1.90
C PHE A 324 6.36 -14.07 2.45
N THR A 325 5.40 -13.18 2.16
CA THR A 325 5.34 -11.89 2.85
C THR A 325 5.01 -12.11 4.33
N PHE A 326 3.92 -12.81 4.61
CA PHE A 326 3.60 -13.26 5.97
C PHE A 326 3.68 -14.78 6.09
N PRO A 327 4.11 -15.34 7.22
CA PRO A 327 4.07 -16.78 7.44
C PRO A 327 2.65 -17.33 7.21
N LEU A 328 2.55 -18.49 6.55
CA LEU A 328 1.29 -19.19 6.20
C LEU A 328 0.50 -18.57 5.04
N GLU A 329 0.99 -17.57 4.36
CA GLU A 329 0.41 -17.14 3.08
C GLU A 329 0.58 -18.21 1.99
N ARG A 330 -0.30 -18.16 0.97
CA ARG A 330 -0.19 -19.04 -0.20
C ARG A 330 0.52 -18.38 -1.36
N ASP A 331 0.25 -17.10 -1.56
CA ASP A 331 0.67 -16.37 -2.75
C ASP A 331 1.93 -15.56 -2.46
N ALA A 332 2.92 -15.72 -3.31
CA ALA A 332 4.17 -14.97 -3.24
C ALA A 332 3.97 -13.53 -3.70
N SER A 333 4.82 -12.63 -3.20
CA SER A 333 5.00 -11.27 -3.71
C SER A 333 6.30 -11.19 -4.49
N VAL A 334 6.24 -10.57 -5.67
CA VAL A 334 7.41 -10.30 -6.50
C VAL A 334 8.31 -9.27 -5.83
N SER A 335 7.76 -8.16 -5.34
CA SER A 335 8.55 -7.10 -4.68
C SER A 335 9.22 -7.59 -3.42
N ALA A 336 8.53 -8.31 -2.54
CA ALA A 336 9.12 -8.88 -1.34
C ALA A 336 10.28 -9.84 -1.67
N ASN A 337 10.13 -10.72 -2.67
CA ASN A 337 11.21 -11.61 -3.10
C ASN A 337 12.36 -10.86 -3.78
N ALA A 338 12.09 -9.78 -4.50
CA ALA A 338 13.14 -8.92 -5.05
C ALA A 338 13.96 -8.27 -3.92
N HIS A 339 13.31 -7.70 -2.92
CA HIS A 339 14.01 -7.10 -1.76
C HIS A 339 14.80 -8.15 -0.97
N VAL A 340 14.26 -9.35 -0.77
CA VAL A 340 14.99 -10.47 -0.16
C VAL A 340 16.22 -10.81 -0.97
N LEU A 341 16.14 -10.88 -2.32
CA LEU A 341 17.29 -11.16 -3.17
C LEU A 341 18.39 -10.09 -3.02
N GLU A 342 18.03 -8.81 -2.99
CA GLU A 342 19.00 -7.74 -2.76
C GLU A 342 19.76 -7.92 -1.42
N VAL A 343 19.07 -8.29 -0.35
CA VAL A 343 19.70 -8.56 0.96
C VAL A 343 20.61 -9.78 0.86
N LEU A 344 20.16 -10.88 0.28
CA LEU A 344 20.94 -12.11 0.13
C LEU A 344 22.22 -11.92 -0.69
N GLN A 345 22.30 -10.89 -1.54
CA GLN A 345 23.49 -10.57 -2.34
C GLN A 345 24.56 -9.81 -1.54
N VAL A 346 24.19 -9.17 -0.43
CA VAL A 346 25.09 -8.26 0.31
C VAL A 346 25.39 -8.68 1.74
N VAL A 347 24.65 -9.64 2.30
CA VAL A 347 24.95 -10.18 3.65
C VAL A 347 26.21 -11.03 3.63
N PRO A 348 26.92 -11.14 4.78
CA PRO A 348 28.04 -12.05 4.91
C PRO A 348 27.66 -13.49 4.50
N PRO A 349 28.59 -14.26 3.91
CA PRO A 349 28.33 -15.62 3.45
C PRO A 349 27.83 -16.54 4.58
N PHE A 350 26.82 -17.35 4.28
CA PHE A 350 26.27 -18.35 5.19
C PHE A 350 25.95 -19.66 4.44
N PRO A 351 25.82 -20.80 5.15
CA PRO A 351 25.52 -22.08 4.50
C PRO A 351 24.28 -22.05 3.62
N ARG A 352 24.36 -22.58 2.40
CA ARG A 352 23.28 -22.67 1.40
C ARG A 352 22.83 -21.34 0.81
N GLN A 353 23.44 -20.20 1.11
CA GLN A 353 23.08 -18.87 0.58
C GLN A 353 22.89 -18.89 -0.95
N HIS A 354 23.84 -19.48 -1.68
CA HIS A 354 23.75 -19.58 -3.14
C HIS A 354 22.49 -20.32 -3.61
N LEU A 355 22.14 -21.44 -2.97
CA LEU A 355 20.92 -22.20 -3.28
C LEU A 355 19.65 -21.37 -3.03
N ILE A 356 19.64 -20.60 -1.95
CA ILE A 356 18.52 -19.70 -1.62
C ILE A 356 18.41 -18.56 -2.64
N GLN A 357 19.53 -17.95 -3.04
CA GLN A 357 19.55 -16.96 -4.12
C GLN A 357 19.02 -17.56 -5.43
N GLN A 358 19.47 -18.74 -5.84
CA GLN A 358 18.99 -19.41 -7.06
C GLN A 358 17.49 -19.74 -6.98
N LYS A 359 16.98 -20.12 -5.82
CA LYS A 359 15.54 -20.31 -5.59
C LYS A 359 14.75 -19.02 -5.88
N VAL A 360 15.18 -17.88 -5.33
CA VAL A 360 14.51 -16.59 -5.53
C VAL A 360 14.64 -16.12 -6.99
N ILE A 361 15.81 -16.24 -7.60
CA ILE A 361 16.00 -15.90 -9.03
C ILE A 361 15.08 -16.77 -9.91
N LYS A 362 14.96 -18.08 -9.61
CA LYS A 362 14.02 -18.95 -10.33
C LYS A 362 12.59 -18.48 -10.18
N TYR A 363 12.16 -18.14 -8.96
CA TYR A 363 10.84 -17.60 -8.71
C TYR A 363 10.57 -16.32 -9.52
N LEU A 364 11.47 -15.34 -9.47
CA LEU A 364 11.35 -14.09 -10.23
C LEU A 364 11.32 -14.33 -11.75
N ARG A 365 12.12 -15.30 -12.26
CA ARG A 365 12.04 -15.70 -13.66
C ARG A 365 10.67 -16.23 -14.05
N ASP A 366 10.14 -17.15 -13.24
CA ASP A 366 8.89 -17.87 -13.51
C ASP A 366 7.64 -16.98 -13.31
N ALA A 367 7.77 -15.91 -12.50
CA ALA A 367 6.70 -14.94 -12.23
C ALA A 367 6.57 -13.82 -13.28
N ARG A 368 7.39 -13.80 -14.33
CA ARG A 368 7.28 -12.80 -15.41
C ARG A 368 5.99 -12.99 -16.20
N VAL A 369 5.30 -11.89 -16.43
CA VAL A 369 4.17 -11.81 -17.34
C VAL A 369 4.72 -11.58 -18.76
N ASP A 370 4.23 -12.32 -19.72
CA ASP A 370 4.63 -12.28 -21.16
C ASP A 370 6.15 -12.35 -21.39
N GLY A 371 6.92 -12.70 -20.37
CA GLY A 371 8.37 -12.83 -20.39
C GLY A 371 9.15 -11.51 -20.27
N ASP A 372 8.50 -10.36 -20.04
CA ASP A 372 9.13 -9.05 -20.12
C ASP A 372 8.86 -8.10 -18.94
N HIS A 373 7.84 -8.34 -18.12
CA HIS A 373 7.54 -7.49 -16.96
C HIS A 373 7.01 -8.31 -15.78
N TRP A 374 6.79 -7.65 -14.63
CA TRP A 374 6.27 -8.26 -13.42
C TRP A 374 5.06 -7.49 -12.87
N VAL A 375 4.17 -8.22 -12.23
CA VAL A 375 3.07 -7.70 -11.43
C VAL A 375 3.24 -8.15 -9.99
N ASP A 376 2.65 -7.41 -9.05
CA ASP A 376 2.73 -7.73 -7.63
C ASP A 376 1.37 -7.63 -6.95
N LYS A 377 1.21 -8.34 -5.84
CA LYS A 377 -0.03 -8.32 -5.06
C LYS A 377 -0.16 -7.08 -4.15
N TRP A 378 0.96 -6.38 -3.86
CA TRP A 378 0.99 -5.22 -2.98
C TRP A 378 0.99 -3.89 -3.72
N HIS A 379 1.04 -3.92 -5.04
CA HIS A 379 1.01 -2.70 -5.86
C HIS A 379 0.22 -2.92 -7.15
N GLY A 380 -0.73 -2.02 -7.43
CA GLY A 380 -1.64 -2.15 -8.58
C GLY A 380 -0.96 -1.96 -9.95
N SER A 381 0.21 -1.33 -9.99
CA SER A 381 0.92 -1.05 -11.24
C SER A 381 2.11 -1.99 -11.47
N PRO A 382 2.27 -2.55 -12.69
CA PRO A 382 3.42 -3.38 -13.06
C PRO A 382 4.74 -2.60 -13.07
N PHE A 383 4.74 -1.28 -13.18
CA PHE A 383 5.97 -0.48 -13.21
C PHE A 383 6.75 -0.55 -11.90
N TYR A 384 6.05 -0.57 -10.76
CA TYR A 384 6.66 -0.80 -9.45
C TYR A 384 7.32 -2.18 -9.36
N ALA A 385 6.55 -3.25 -9.61
CA ALA A 385 7.05 -4.61 -9.50
C ALA A 385 8.22 -4.88 -10.45
N THR A 386 8.11 -4.38 -11.70
CA THR A 386 9.17 -4.50 -12.70
C THR A 386 10.45 -3.77 -12.27
N ALA A 387 10.32 -2.55 -11.70
CA ALA A 387 11.48 -1.82 -11.23
C ALA A 387 12.22 -2.58 -10.12
N HIS A 388 11.52 -3.06 -9.11
CA HIS A 388 12.11 -3.78 -7.99
C HIS A 388 12.71 -5.13 -8.42
N ALA A 389 12.05 -5.86 -9.32
CA ALA A 389 12.63 -7.08 -9.91
C ALA A 389 13.92 -6.79 -10.69
N VAL A 390 13.95 -5.73 -11.51
CA VAL A 390 15.15 -5.28 -12.24
C VAL A 390 16.25 -4.90 -11.27
N PHE A 391 15.97 -4.16 -10.20
CA PHE A 391 16.96 -3.77 -9.19
C PHE A 391 17.67 -4.99 -8.58
N ALA A 392 16.91 -6.02 -8.24
CA ALA A 392 17.44 -7.22 -7.60
C ALA A 392 18.20 -8.13 -8.60
N LEU A 393 17.76 -8.18 -9.87
CA LEU A 393 18.28 -9.11 -10.86
C LEU A 393 19.47 -8.56 -11.64
N THR A 394 19.65 -7.25 -11.74
CA THR A 394 20.69 -6.63 -12.58
C THR A 394 22.10 -7.18 -12.30
N ALA A 395 22.45 -7.44 -11.04
CA ALA A 395 23.77 -7.95 -10.69
C ALA A 395 23.90 -9.48 -10.84
N SER A 396 22.81 -10.25 -10.64
CA SER A 396 22.86 -11.72 -10.52
C SER A 396 22.31 -12.46 -11.73
N ALA A 397 21.42 -11.83 -12.49
CA ALA A 397 20.76 -12.42 -13.67
C ALA A 397 20.37 -11.34 -14.71
N PRO A 398 21.33 -10.55 -15.25
CA PRO A 398 21.08 -9.40 -16.11
C PRO A 398 20.30 -9.76 -17.40
N ASP A 399 20.42 -10.98 -17.89
CA ASP A 399 19.68 -11.44 -19.06
C ASP A 399 18.16 -11.45 -18.85
N LEU A 400 17.70 -11.60 -17.60
CA LEU A 400 16.29 -11.51 -17.27
C LEU A 400 15.76 -10.05 -17.31
N CYS A 401 16.64 -9.05 -17.21
CA CYS A 401 16.28 -7.64 -17.24
C CYS A 401 16.15 -7.05 -18.65
N ARG A 402 16.81 -7.65 -19.66
CA ARG A 402 16.81 -7.10 -21.03
C ARG A 402 15.41 -6.94 -21.64
N PRO A 403 14.51 -7.95 -21.57
CA PRO A 403 13.13 -7.77 -22.04
C PRO A 403 12.39 -6.65 -21.31
N ALA A 404 12.63 -6.50 -19.98
CA ALA A 404 11.99 -5.47 -19.18
C ALA A 404 12.40 -4.06 -19.60
N PHE A 405 13.65 -3.82 -19.95
CA PHE A 405 14.08 -2.52 -20.49
C PHE A 405 13.39 -2.20 -21.82
N THR A 406 13.19 -3.20 -22.68
CA THR A 406 12.45 -3.04 -23.94
C THR A 406 10.98 -2.74 -23.68
N TRP A 407 10.36 -3.48 -22.75
CA TRP A 407 8.98 -3.26 -22.35
C TRP A 407 8.78 -1.85 -21.76
N LEU A 408 9.63 -1.43 -20.83
CA LEU A 408 9.60 -0.08 -20.24
C LEU A 408 9.70 1.00 -21.33
N LYS A 409 10.65 0.86 -22.26
CA LYS A 409 10.79 1.81 -23.37
C LYS A 409 9.51 1.91 -24.20
N ASN A 410 8.92 0.77 -24.56
CA ASN A 410 7.75 0.72 -25.43
C ASN A 410 6.45 1.14 -24.72
N SER A 411 6.44 1.13 -23.38
CA SER A 411 5.29 1.51 -22.56
C SER A 411 5.24 3.00 -22.22
N GLN A 412 6.25 3.80 -22.64
CA GLN A 412 6.23 5.24 -22.41
C GLN A 412 5.11 5.89 -23.23
N ARG A 413 4.35 6.77 -22.60
CA ARG A 413 3.28 7.54 -23.20
C ARG A 413 3.84 8.73 -23.98
N GLU A 414 3.00 9.34 -24.83
CA GLU A 414 3.40 10.50 -25.65
C GLU A 414 3.80 11.70 -24.80
N ASP A 415 3.18 11.89 -23.64
CA ASP A 415 3.49 12.95 -22.67
C ASP A 415 4.79 12.70 -21.88
N GLY A 416 5.49 11.62 -22.15
CA GLY A 416 6.73 11.24 -21.46
C GLY A 416 6.53 10.44 -20.17
N SER A 417 5.30 10.22 -19.74
CA SER A 417 4.97 9.49 -18.51
C SER A 417 4.86 7.97 -18.71
N TRP A 418 4.76 7.25 -17.61
CA TRP A 418 4.26 5.88 -17.53
C TRP A 418 3.00 5.83 -16.68
N GLY A 419 2.07 4.96 -17.05
CA GLY A 419 0.81 4.76 -16.33
C GLY A 419 0.01 3.60 -16.88
N TRP A 420 -0.35 2.66 -15.99
CA TRP A 420 -1.04 1.43 -16.35
C TRP A 420 -2.55 1.61 -16.58
N PHE A 421 -3.16 2.49 -15.80
CA PHE A 421 -4.62 2.66 -15.82
C PHE A 421 -5.10 3.80 -16.73
N GLY A 422 -4.50 3.96 -17.90
CA GLY A 422 -4.93 4.91 -18.94
C GLY A 422 -4.43 6.35 -18.73
N LYS A 423 -3.91 6.70 -17.56
CA LYS A 423 -3.28 8.00 -17.24
C LYS A 423 -1.88 7.76 -16.69
N GLY A 424 -0.91 8.61 -17.07
CA GLY A 424 0.41 8.63 -16.46
C GLY A 424 0.36 9.10 -15.00
N THR A 425 1.25 8.58 -14.18
CA THR A 425 1.42 9.02 -12.79
C THR A 425 2.88 9.35 -12.49
N PRO A 426 3.15 10.32 -11.58
CA PRO A 426 4.52 10.60 -11.17
C PRO A 426 5.22 9.38 -10.55
N GLU A 427 4.49 8.54 -9.81
CA GLU A 427 5.02 7.35 -9.18
C GLU A 427 5.47 6.30 -10.20
N GLU A 428 4.59 5.92 -11.12
CA GLU A 428 4.90 4.93 -12.17
C GLU A 428 6.03 5.42 -13.07
N THR A 429 6.03 6.70 -13.40
CA THR A 429 7.11 7.34 -14.17
C THR A 429 8.44 7.29 -13.41
N ALA A 430 8.44 7.57 -12.10
CA ALA A 430 9.64 7.52 -11.28
C ALA A 430 10.23 6.11 -11.22
N TYR A 431 9.41 5.06 -11.00
CA TYR A 431 9.90 3.68 -10.97
C TYR A 431 10.40 3.20 -12.35
N ALA A 432 9.72 3.56 -13.43
CA ALA A 432 10.18 3.26 -14.78
C ALA A 432 11.55 3.90 -15.07
N VAL A 433 11.73 5.18 -14.74
CA VAL A 433 13.01 5.89 -14.88
C VAL A 433 14.10 5.22 -14.04
N GLN A 434 13.84 4.95 -12.75
CA GLN A 434 14.82 4.32 -11.88
C GLN A 434 15.27 2.95 -12.40
N ALA A 435 14.34 2.13 -12.94
CA ALA A 435 14.68 0.86 -13.56
C ALA A 435 15.55 1.04 -14.80
N LEU A 436 15.16 1.94 -15.72
CA LEU A 436 15.90 2.23 -16.94
C LEU A 436 17.31 2.76 -16.67
N MET A 437 17.50 3.51 -15.58
CA MET A 437 18.81 4.01 -15.16
C MET A 437 19.74 2.92 -14.60
N THR A 438 19.28 1.67 -14.46
CA THR A 438 20.15 0.51 -14.16
C THR A 438 20.60 -0.26 -15.40
N ALA A 439 20.09 0.09 -16.57
CA ALA A 439 20.44 -0.56 -17.84
C ALA A 439 21.90 -0.32 -18.23
N PRO A 440 22.47 -1.13 -19.14
CA PRO A 440 23.78 -0.87 -19.74
C PRO A 440 23.85 0.52 -20.37
N ALA A 441 25.04 1.12 -20.36
CA ALA A 441 25.26 2.50 -20.84
C ALA A 441 24.76 2.74 -22.28
N GLU A 442 24.95 1.76 -23.17
CA GLU A 442 24.45 1.82 -24.55
C GLU A 442 22.91 1.85 -24.61
N THR A 443 22.23 1.15 -23.71
CA THR A 443 20.75 1.18 -23.61
C THR A 443 20.28 2.54 -23.11
N ILE A 444 20.93 3.11 -22.08
CA ILE A 444 20.61 4.45 -21.56
C ILE A 444 20.85 5.51 -22.63
N ALA A 445 21.95 5.42 -23.40
CA ALA A 445 22.26 6.35 -24.50
C ALA A 445 21.20 6.32 -25.61
N ALA A 446 20.65 5.12 -25.91
CA ALA A 446 19.57 4.97 -26.88
C ALA A 446 18.20 5.49 -26.40
N MET A 447 18.10 5.92 -25.14
CA MET A 447 16.87 6.40 -24.50
C MET A 447 16.94 7.87 -24.09
N THR A 448 17.90 8.63 -24.60
CA THR A 448 18.12 10.05 -24.23
C THR A 448 16.85 10.89 -24.35
N GLU A 449 16.14 10.81 -25.48
CA GLU A 449 14.90 11.58 -25.69
C GLU A 449 13.73 11.10 -24.82
N PRO A 450 13.43 9.78 -24.71
CA PRO A 450 12.47 9.29 -23.75
C PRO A 450 12.73 9.75 -22.31
N LEU A 451 13.97 9.70 -21.84
CA LEU A 451 14.34 10.14 -20.48
C LEU A 451 14.19 11.65 -20.30
N ALA A 452 14.46 12.46 -21.33
CA ALA A 452 14.25 13.91 -21.30
C ALA A 452 12.75 14.26 -21.19
N ARG A 453 11.87 13.56 -21.92
CA ARG A 453 10.41 13.74 -21.76
C ARG A 453 9.94 13.34 -20.36
N ALA A 454 10.48 12.25 -19.81
CA ALA A 454 10.16 11.84 -18.44
C ALA A 454 10.60 12.90 -17.41
N ALA A 455 11.76 13.52 -17.59
CA ALA A 455 12.23 14.60 -16.71
C ALA A 455 11.28 15.80 -16.74
N ALA A 456 10.83 16.22 -17.95
CA ALA A 456 9.85 17.29 -18.10
C ALA A 456 8.54 16.95 -17.37
N TYR A 457 7.98 15.77 -17.59
CA TYR A 457 6.76 15.31 -16.92
C TYR A 457 6.89 15.33 -15.40
N LEU A 458 7.95 14.75 -14.82
CA LEU A 458 8.16 14.72 -13.38
C LEU A 458 8.29 16.10 -12.75
N ASN A 459 8.90 17.06 -13.47
CA ASN A 459 9.02 18.43 -13.00
C ASN A 459 7.69 19.20 -13.04
N GLU A 460 6.83 18.91 -14.02
CA GLU A 460 5.52 19.57 -14.16
C GLU A 460 4.50 19.03 -13.16
N THR A 461 4.60 17.75 -12.76
CA THR A 461 3.60 17.05 -11.96
C THR A 461 3.98 16.86 -10.49
N GLU A 462 5.11 17.38 -10.04
CA GLU A 462 5.63 17.19 -8.66
C GLU A 462 4.65 17.63 -7.56
N ALA A 463 3.81 18.62 -7.83
CA ALA A 463 2.81 19.13 -6.88
C ALA A 463 1.46 18.39 -6.94
N GLU A 464 1.29 17.42 -7.84
CA GLU A 464 0.03 16.69 -7.94
C GLU A 464 -0.22 15.80 -6.71
N PRO A 465 -1.50 15.59 -6.32
CA PRO A 465 -1.85 14.62 -5.29
C PRO A 465 -1.40 13.21 -5.66
N VAL A 466 -0.91 12.46 -4.69
CA VAL A 466 -0.54 11.06 -4.88
C VAL A 466 -1.76 10.23 -5.24
N ILE A 467 -1.67 9.51 -6.35
CA ILE A 467 -2.69 8.59 -6.82
C ILE A 467 -2.51 7.26 -6.08
N PRO A 468 -3.55 6.72 -5.42
CA PRO A 468 -3.48 5.45 -4.71
C PRO A 468 -3.22 4.27 -5.65
N LEU A 469 -2.06 3.61 -5.52
CA LEU A 469 -1.66 2.42 -6.28
C LEU A 469 -1.20 1.27 -5.38
N TRP A 470 -0.94 1.55 -4.10
CA TRP A 470 -0.55 0.53 -3.13
C TRP A 470 -1.76 -0.25 -2.63
N VAL A 471 -1.60 -1.56 -2.48
CA VAL A 471 -2.70 -2.47 -2.19
C VAL A 471 -2.78 -2.75 -0.69
N GLY A 472 -3.94 -2.43 -0.13
CA GLY A 472 -4.42 -2.86 1.18
C GLY A 472 -5.80 -3.49 1.03
N LYS A 473 -6.68 -3.32 2.00
CA LYS A 473 -8.13 -3.63 1.85
C LYS A 473 -8.79 -2.74 0.78
N THR A 474 -8.24 -1.55 0.62
CA THR A 474 -8.46 -0.62 -0.49
C THR A 474 -7.12 -0.11 -0.97
N LEU A 475 -7.10 0.59 -2.09
CA LEU A 475 -5.88 1.22 -2.55
C LEU A 475 -5.52 2.41 -1.68
N TYR A 476 -4.22 2.62 -1.47
CA TYR A 476 -3.68 3.75 -0.74
C TYR A 476 -2.44 4.34 -1.43
N GLY A 477 -2.10 5.57 -1.07
CA GLY A 477 -0.90 6.27 -1.56
C GLY A 477 -0.05 6.74 -0.39
N PRO A 478 1.13 6.12 -0.14
CA PRO A 478 2.06 6.55 0.89
C PRO A 478 2.83 7.78 0.39
N THR A 479 2.39 8.96 0.80
CA THR A 479 2.80 10.24 0.19
C THR A 479 4.32 10.45 0.17
N GLN A 480 5.02 10.17 1.26
CA GLN A 480 6.46 10.42 1.32
C GLN A 480 7.27 9.36 0.55
N VAL A 481 6.75 8.13 0.47
CA VAL A 481 7.36 7.08 -0.37
C VAL A 481 7.31 7.49 -1.84
N VAL A 482 6.15 7.90 -2.33
CA VAL A 482 5.99 8.36 -3.72
C VAL A 482 6.86 9.59 -4.00
N ARG A 483 6.85 10.58 -3.12
CA ARG A 483 7.72 11.77 -3.25
C ARG A 483 9.20 11.40 -3.29
N SER A 484 9.64 10.45 -2.47
CA SER A 484 11.02 10.00 -2.49
C SER A 484 11.39 9.27 -3.78
N ALA A 485 10.47 8.50 -4.35
CA ALA A 485 10.67 7.84 -5.63
C ALA A 485 10.83 8.86 -6.77
N VAL A 486 9.95 9.88 -6.81
CA VAL A 486 10.02 10.98 -7.78
C VAL A 486 11.34 11.75 -7.64
N LEU A 487 11.68 12.20 -6.44
CA LEU A 487 12.93 12.92 -6.17
C LEU A 487 14.16 12.10 -6.58
N SER A 488 14.15 10.79 -6.31
CA SER A 488 15.24 9.90 -6.68
C SER A 488 15.38 9.75 -8.21
N ALA A 489 14.27 9.67 -8.94
CA ALA A 489 14.28 9.65 -10.39
C ALA A 489 14.83 10.96 -10.98
N GLN A 490 14.41 12.10 -10.47
CA GLN A 490 14.91 13.42 -10.88
C GLN A 490 16.42 13.55 -10.64
N ILE A 491 16.94 13.09 -9.50
CA ILE A 491 18.39 13.07 -9.19
C ILE A 491 19.16 12.22 -10.19
N LEU A 492 18.66 11.04 -10.52
CA LEU A 492 19.31 10.14 -11.48
C LEU A 492 19.36 10.72 -12.89
N LEU A 493 18.25 11.35 -13.33
CA LEU A 493 18.17 12.03 -14.62
C LEU A 493 19.16 13.20 -14.71
N ALA A 494 19.20 14.08 -13.72
CA ALA A 494 20.11 15.22 -13.68
C ALA A 494 21.59 14.79 -13.73
N ARG A 495 21.96 13.72 -13.03
CA ARG A 495 23.32 13.18 -13.08
C ARG A 495 23.69 12.63 -14.46
N SER A 496 22.75 11.95 -15.13
CA SER A 496 22.97 11.43 -16.48
C SER A 496 23.19 12.57 -17.52
N GLU A 497 22.48 13.68 -17.35
CA GLU A 497 22.66 14.87 -18.20
C GLU A 497 24.02 15.52 -18.00
N HIS A 498 24.45 15.70 -16.74
CA HIS A 498 25.77 16.28 -16.43
C HIS A 498 26.93 15.41 -16.95
N ALA A 499 26.83 14.09 -16.82
CA ALA A 499 27.85 13.19 -17.35
C ALA A 499 28.00 13.32 -18.86
N ARG A 500 26.89 13.43 -19.60
CA ARG A 500 26.89 13.62 -21.07
C ARG A 500 27.37 14.98 -21.52
N SER A 501 27.22 16.02 -20.71
CA SER A 501 27.67 17.36 -21.03
C SER A 501 29.17 17.58 -20.77
N ALA A 502 29.80 16.64 -20.05
CA ALA A 502 31.23 16.65 -19.71
C ALA A 502 32.09 15.82 -20.68
N ASP A 503 31.47 14.94 -21.48
CA ASP A 503 32.09 14.19 -22.57
C ASP A 503 31.95 14.97 -23.91
#